data_4687ecf853e72a158393055e8a5e22df
#
_entry.id   4687ecf853e72a158393055e8a5e22df
#
_cell.length_a   1.000
_cell.length_b   1.000
_cell.length_c   1.000
_cell.angle_alpha   90.00
_cell.angle_beta   90.00
_cell.angle_gamma   90.00
#
_symmetry.space_group_name_H-M   'P 1'
#
loop_
_entity.id
_entity.type
_entity.pdbx_description
1 polymer ?
#
loop_
_entity_poly.entity_id
_entity_poly.type
_entity_poly.pdbx_seq_one_letter_code
_entity_poly.pdbx_strand_id
1 'polypeptide(L)' 'IPSKEKKWLVILDWLAGRFEPDRRYTEKQVNEMLLEVHEDYATLRRDLISYGYMRRERGGGDYWLVPDGESGD' A
#
# COMPACT_ATOMS: atom_id res chain seq x y z
N ILE A 1 20.90 1.45 11.96
CA ILE A 1 19.65 1.35 11.27
C ILE A 1 19.77 0.59 9.99
N PRO A 2 18.93 -0.37 9.79
CA PRO A 2 19.04 -1.19 8.59
C PRO A 2 18.71 -0.39 7.33
N SER A 3 19.65 -0.36 6.43
CA SER A 3 19.42 0.26 5.13
C SER A 3 18.32 -0.48 4.36
N LYS A 4 18.11 -1.73 4.74
CA LYS A 4 17.08 -2.55 4.15
C LYS A 4 15.68 -1.96 4.36
N GLU A 5 15.43 -1.50 5.58
CA GLU A 5 14.15 -0.90 5.89
C GLU A 5 13.93 0.40 5.11
N LYS A 6 14.99 1.16 4.96
CA LYS A 6 14.91 2.41 4.23
C LYS A 6 14.54 2.18 2.77
N LYS A 7 15.16 1.17 2.16
CA LYS A 7 14.85 0.83 0.78
C LYS A 7 13.41 0.35 0.65
N TRP A 8 12.96 -0.40 1.64
CA TRP A 8 11.60 -0.91 1.64
C TRP A 8 10.60 0.23 1.68
N LEU A 9 10.85 1.23 2.52
CA LEU A 9 9.97 2.38 2.61
C LEU A 9 9.92 3.16 1.31
N VAL A 10 11.04 3.25 0.61
CA VAL A 10 11.07 3.91 -0.69
C VAL A 10 10.17 3.17 -1.68
N ILE A 11 10.23 1.84 -1.65
CA ILE A 11 9.39 1.03 -2.52
C ILE A 11 7.92 1.24 -2.20
N LEU A 12 7.58 1.25 -0.91
CA LEU A 12 6.20 1.45 -0.50
C LEU A 12 5.68 2.82 -0.91
N ASP A 13 6.51 3.83 -0.76
CA ASP A 13 6.14 5.18 -1.14
C ASP A 13 5.89 5.27 -2.64
N TRP A 14 6.76 4.65 -3.42
CA TRP A 14 6.60 4.63 -4.87
C TRP A 14 5.33 3.88 -5.28
N LEU A 15 5.07 2.74 -4.63
CA LEU A 15 3.87 1.97 -4.91
C LEU A 15 2.61 2.76 -4.58
N ALA A 16 2.63 3.46 -3.47
CA ALA A 16 1.47 4.27 -3.09
C ALA A 16 1.13 5.29 -4.16
N GLY A 17 2.15 5.82 -4.83
CA GLY A 17 1.94 6.79 -5.89
C GLY A 17 1.30 6.20 -7.14
N ARG A 18 1.23 4.89 -7.25
CA ARG A 18 0.58 4.25 -8.39
C ARG A 18 -0.92 4.12 -8.22
N PHE A 19 -1.41 4.34 -7.02
CA PHE A 19 -2.85 4.27 -6.74
C PHE A 19 -3.45 5.67 -6.80
N GLU A 20 -4.66 5.75 -7.30
CA GLU A 20 -5.36 7.04 -7.36
C GLU A 20 -5.97 7.35 -6.00
N PRO A 21 -5.81 8.58 -5.53
CA PRO A 21 -6.22 8.91 -4.15
C PRO A 21 -7.71 8.83 -3.88
N ASP A 22 -8.54 9.02 -4.88
CA ASP A 22 -9.98 9.02 -4.67
C ASP A 22 -10.65 7.76 -5.15
N ARG A 23 -9.88 6.70 -5.35
CA ARG A 23 -10.39 5.49 -5.93
C ARG A 23 -10.27 4.33 -4.96
N ARG A 24 -11.25 3.45 -4.98
CA ARG A 24 -11.20 2.21 -4.22
C ARG A 24 -10.81 1.06 -5.13
N TYR A 25 -10.08 0.12 -4.57
CA TYR A 25 -9.56 -1.02 -5.29
C TYR A 25 -9.97 -2.30 -4.57
N THR A 26 -10.33 -3.32 -5.33
CA THR A 26 -10.56 -4.63 -4.72
C THR A 26 -9.22 -5.25 -4.35
N GLU A 27 -9.27 -6.25 -3.48
CA GLU A 27 -8.03 -6.94 -3.10
C GLU A 27 -7.36 -7.53 -4.33
N LYS A 28 -8.15 -8.08 -5.24
CA LYS A 28 -7.61 -8.66 -6.46
C LYS A 28 -6.87 -7.61 -7.28
N GLN A 29 -7.45 -6.43 -7.41
CA GLN A 29 -6.79 -5.36 -8.15
C GLN A 29 -5.48 -4.93 -7.51
N VAL A 30 -5.49 -4.82 -6.18
CA VAL A 30 -4.28 -4.47 -5.46
C VAL A 30 -3.22 -5.54 -5.68
N ASN A 31 -3.60 -6.80 -5.54
CA ASN A 31 -2.65 -7.90 -5.74
C ASN A 31 -2.03 -7.86 -7.12
N GLU A 32 -2.84 -7.62 -8.14
CA GLU A 32 -2.34 -7.58 -9.51
C GLU A 32 -1.36 -6.44 -9.72
N MET A 33 -1.65 -5.30 -9.16
CA MET A 33 -0.76 -4.15 -9.27
C MET A 33 0.57 -4.39 -8.55
N LEU A 34 0.51 -4.97 -7.38
CA LEU A 34 1.72 -5.24 -6.61
C LEU A 34 2.54 -6.36 -7.22
N LEU A 35 1.88 -7.34 -7.81
CA LEU A 35 2.58 -8.45 -8.41
C LEU A 35 3.46 -8.02 -9.58
N GLU A 36 3.10 -6.93 -10.24
CA GLU A 36 3.94 -6.39 -11.30
C GLU A 36 5.29 -5.90 -10.79
N VAL A 37 5.35 -5.58 -9.52
CA VAL A 37 6.56 -5.04 -8.91
C VAL A 37 7.36 -6.11 -8.19
N HIS A 38 6.67 -6.99 -7.49
CA HIS A 38 7.34 -7.99 -6.68
C HIS A 38 6.42 -9.18 -6.48
N GLU A 39 7.01 -10.38 -6.51
CA GLU A 39 6.20 -11.58 -6.37
C GLU A 39 5.60 -11.72 -4.98
N ASP A 40 6.21 -11.11 -3.97
CA ASP A 40 5.70 -11.16 -2.61
C ASP A 40 4.70 -10.03 -2.37
N TYR A 41 3.65 -10.03 -3.18
CA TYR A 41 2.65 -8.97 -3.10
C TYR A 41 1.89 -8.98 -1.78
N ALA A 42 1.79 -10.12 -1.14
CA ALA A 42 1.07 -10.20 0.13
C ALA A 42 1.76 -9.37 1.21
N THR A 43 3.08 -9.44 1.27
CA THR A 43 3.83 -8.64 2.22
C THR A 43 3.74 -7.16 1.88
N LEU A 44 3.84 -6.83 0.59
CA LEU A 44 3.71 -5.45 0.15
C LEU A 44 2.35 -4.88 0.54
N ARG A 45 1.29 -5.64 0.30
CA ARG A 45 -0.06 -5.18 0.61
C ARG A 45 -0.20 -4.93 2.10
N ARG A 46 0.26 -5.87 2.91
CA ARG A 46 0.16 -5.72 4.35
C ARG A 46 0.96 -4.52 4.85
N ASP A 47 2.15 -4.34 4.30
CA ASP A 47 3.00 -3.24 4.74
C ASP A 47 2.47 -1.88 4.31
N LEU A 48 1.84 -1.80 3.14
CA LEU A 48 1.20 -0.55 2.74
C LEU A 48 0.19 -0.11 3.78
N ILE A 49 -0.52 -1.06 4.37
CA ILE A 49 -1.48 -0.75 5.41
C ILE A 49 -0.78 -0.47 6.73
N SER A 50 0.18 -1.30 7.09
CA SER A 50 0.88 -1.16 8.37
C SER A 50 1.62 0.15 8.49
N TYR A 51 2.18 0.63 7.40
CA TYR A 51 2.93 1.88 7.42
C TYR A 51 2.06 3.10 7.12
N GLY A 52 0.75 2.90 6.97
CA GLY A 52 -0.17 4.02 6.86
C GLY A 52 -0.36 4.60 5.47
N TYR A 53 0.14 3.94 4.44
CA TYR A 53 -0.06 4.42 3.07
C TYR A 53 -1.47 4.15 2.57
N MET A 54 -2.05 3.02 2.99
CA MET A 54 -3.37 2.62 2.54
C MET A 54 -4.19 2.11 3.70
N ARG A 55 -5.49 2.03 3.47
CA ARG A 55 -6.42 1.42 4.40
C ARG A 55 -7.29 0.44 3.67
N ARG A 56 -7.88 -0.46 4.42
CA ARG A 56 -8.83 -1.41 3.85
C ARG A 56 -10.08 -1.42 4.70
N GLU A 57 -11.17 -1.82 4.07
CA GLU A 57 -12.43 -1.94 4.77
C GLU A 57 -12.40 -3.16 5.68
N ARG A 58 -13.04 -3.04 6.82
CA ARG A 58 -13.14 -4.15 7.75
C ARG A 58 -13.81 -5.33 7.07
N GLY A 59 -13.27 -6.49 7.32
CA GLY A 59 -13.85 -7.70 6.74
C GLY A 59 -13.37 -8.00 5.33
N GLY A 60 -12.34 -7.29 4.88
CA GLY A 60 -11.73 -7.65 3.61
C GLY A 60 -12.36 -7.01 2.40
N GLY A 61 -12.94 -5.85 2.57
CA GLY A 61 -13.52 -5.14 1.45
C GLY A 61 -12.51 -4.40 0.60
N ASP A 62 -12.83 -3.18 0.24
CA ASP A 62 -12.00 -2.40 -0.65
C ASP A 62 -10.78 -1.82 0.04
N TYR A 63 -9.80 -1.48 -0.78
CA TYR A 63 -8.58 -0.80 -0.35
C TYR A 63 -8.56 0.59 -0.96
N TRP A 64 -7.94 1.56 -0.26
CA TRP A 64 -7.80 2.91 -0.78
C TRP A 64 -6.61 3.59 -0.15
N LEU A 65 -6.10 4.62 -0.86
CA LEU A 65 -4.99 5.41 -0.32
C LEU A 65 -5.47 6.30 0.81
N VAL A 66 -4.60 6.49 1.79
CA VAL A 66 -4.87 7.44 2.87
C VAL A 66 -4.40 8.81 2.38
N PRO A 67 -5.29 9.79 2.34
CA PRO A 67 -4.87 11.13 1.91
C PRO A 67 -3.84 11.72 2.85
N ASP A 68 -2.98 12.57 2.29
CA ASP A 68 -2.05 13.32 3.11
C ASP A 68 -2.83 14.15 4.11
N GLY A 69 -2.32 14.19 5.32
CA GLY A 69 -3.00 14.94 6.35
C GLY A 69 -3.79 14.06 7.30
N GLU A 70 -4.36 12.98 6.81
CA GLU A 70 -5.03 12.02 7.69
C GLU A 70 -4.03 11.10 8.35
N SER A 71 -3.02 10.71 7.59
CA SER A 71 -2.04 9.77 8.09
C SER A 71 -1.11 10.38 9.12
N GLY A 72 -1.13 11.68 9.24
CA GLY A 72 -0.24 12.37 10.14
C GLY A 72 -0.66 12.35 11.58
N ASP A 73 -1.82 11.88 11.84
CA ASP A 73 -2.27 11.83 13.24
C ASP A 73 -1.96 10.52 13.88
#